data_2358c2d5f3dbf08958046a4e3da74fd5
#
_entry.id   2358c2d5f3dbf08958046a4e3da74fd5
#
_cell.length_a   1.000
_cell.length_b   1.000
_cell.length_c   1.000
_cell.angle_alpha   90.00
_cell.angle_beta   90.00
_cell.angle_gamma   90.00
#
_symmetry.space_group_name_H-M   'P 1'
#
loop_
_entity.id
_entity.type
_entity.pdbx_description
1 polymer ?
#
loop_
_entity_poly.entity_id
_entity_poly.type
_entity_poly.pdbx_seq_one_letter_code
_entity_poly.pdbx_strand_id
1 'polypeptide(L)'
;MSGSGPRSALVALLGALLPLLAALGLAAPPAEARTGAVPAATLTEVTGFGANPSNLQMYVYVPQNVSPHPAVVVAVHWCGGSASAMYSGTEWPSLADRYGFVLVYPSVTRASKCFDVSSPQALRHDGGSDPVGIRSMVDWATRAYAADTGRIFVTGISSGAMMTNVLLGDYPDVFAAGAAFSGVPFGCFATTDGSEWNSACAGGTVTRTAQQWGDLVRAAYPGYTGPRPRVQVWHGTEDDTLRYPNFGEEIKEWTDVLGVSQTPAATDTPATGWTRTRYGGTGDRAPVEAISLQGVGHNLYSWGMASRALTFFGLDGDGGTGPQPPAGPCEVTAAVSTWSTGLTASVTVTNTGTSPVNGWKLDFTLPAGQTITNGWNADYSARTGAVTATNAAYNATIAPGASVTLGYQATHTGNSAAPTAFSLNGSACAVG
;
A
#
# COMPACT_ATOMS: atom_id res chain seq x y z
N MET A 1 44.75 -45.03 68.07
CA MET A 1 45.87 -44.35 68.74
C MET A 1 45.59 -42.89 68.54
N SER A 2 44.95 -42.28 69.53
CA SER A 2 45.41 -41.39 70.61
C SER A 2 46.15 -40.20 70.07
N GLY A 3 45.80 -38.96 70.29
CA GLY A 3 45.24 -38.34 71.46
C GLY A 3 44.85 -36.91 71.14
N SER A 4 43.97 -36.56 71.82
CA SER A 4 43.51 -35.66 72.88
C SER A 4 44.29 -34.35 73.08
N GLY A 5 43.59 -33.24 72.86
CA GLY A 5 43.26 -32.15 73.73
C GLY A 5 44.31 -31.07 73.99
N PRO A 6 44.00 -29.99 74.73
CA PRO A 6 42.74 -29.30 74.98
C PRO A 6 42.82 -27.76 74.96
N ARG A 7 41.67 -27.10 74.95
CA ARG A 7 41.22 -25.84 75.57
C ARG A 7 42.19 -24.69 75.82
N SER A 8 41.76 -23.49 75.29
CA SER A 8 41.58 -22.35 76.19
C SER A 8 40.71 -21.27 75.57
N ALA A 9 39.74 -20.86 76.38
CA ALA A 9 38.81 -19.76 76.07
C ALA A 9 39.51 -18.40 76.35
N LEU A 10 39.22 -17.41 75.50
CA LEU A 10 39.33 -15.99 75.94
C LEU A 10 38.17 -15.21 75.39
N VAL A 11 37.39 -14.71 76.30
CA VAL A 11 36.29 -13.74 76.10
C VAL A 11 36.92 -12.37 75.94
N ALA A 12 36.54 -11.66 74.89
CA ALA A 12 36.67 -10.20 74.81
C ALA A 12 35.45 -9.61 74.10
N LEU A 13 34.70 -8.87 74.90
CA LEU A 13 33.73 -7.86 74.50
C LEU A 13 34.45 -6.82 73.65
N LEU A 14 33.82 -6.31 72.61
CA LEU A 14 33.69 -4.86 72.31
C LEU A 14 33.00 -4.58 70.99
N GLY A 15 32.02 -3.74 71.05
CA GLY A 15 31.82 -2.64 70.11
C GLY A 15 30.94 -2.91 68.88
N ALA A 16 29.64 -2.69 69.02
CA ALA A 16 28.76 -2.49 67.86
C ALA A 16 29.12 -1.19 67.12
N LEU A 17 29.58 -1.29 65.90
CA LEU A 17 29.57 -0.19 64.93
C LEU A 17 28.75 -0.63 63.72
N LEU A 18 27.52 -0.09 63.61
CA LEU A 18 26.74 -0.15 62.41
C LEU A 18 27.40 0.75 61.34
N PRO A 19 27.70 0.29 60.17
CA PRO A 19 27.91 1.16 59.03
C PRO A 19 26.56 1.55 58.44
N LEU A 20 26.28 2.84 58.45
CA LEU A 20 25.21 3.51 57.74
C LEU A 20 25.50 3.35 56.21
N LEU A 21 24.86 2.41 55.55
CA LEU A 21 24.86 2.30 54.09
C LEU A 21 23.99 3.44 53.55
N ALA A 22 24.63 4.51 53.11
CA ALA A 22 24.00 5.53 52.28
C ALA A 22 23.68 4.88 50.92
N ALA A 23 22.39 4.62 50.70
CA ALA A 23 21.88 4.26 49.37
C ALA A 23 21.99 5.48 48.45
N LEU A 24 23.06 5.54 47.65
CA LEU A 24 23.10 6.42 46.50
C LEU A 24 22.07 5.88 45.47
N GLY A 25 20.90 6.49 45.44
CA GLY A 25 19.93 6.33 44.38
C GLY A 25 20.56 6.86 43.07
N LEU A 26 20.99 5.96 42.23
CA LEU A 26 21.27 6.27 40.80
C LEU A 26 19.92 6.63 40.14
N ALA A 27 19.61 7.94 40.13
CA ALA A 27 18.53 8.44 39.29
C ALA A 27 18.88 8.12 37.83
N ALA A 28 18.05 7.29 37.19
CA ALA A 28 18.13 7.10 35.73
C ALA A 28 18.02 8.48 35.05
N PRO A 29 18.85 8.78 34.04
CA PRO A 29 18.72 10.01 33.30
C PRO A 29 17.31 10.07 32.70
N PRO A 30 16.65 11.24 32.69
CA PRO A 30 15.37 11.39 32.03
C PRO A 30 15.54 11.00 30.54
N ALA A 31 14.64 10.16 30.04
CA ALA A 31 14.57 9.87 28.62
C ALA A 31 14.40 11.21 27.89
N GLU A 32 15.42 11.61 27.15
CA GLU A 32 15.32 12.77 26.26
C GLU A 32 14.18 12.51 25.27
N ALA A 33 13.09 13.24 25.44
CA ALA A 33 12.05 13.33 24.44
C ALA A 33 12.72 13.91 23.18
N ARG A 34 12.85 13.10 22.14
CA ARG A 34 13.28 13.55 20.82
C ARG A 34 12.27 14.57 20.30
N THR A 35 12.47 15.83 20.63
CA THR A 35 11.84 16.98 19.97
C THR A 35 12.62 17.32 18.70
N GLY A 36 12.83 16.35 17.81
CA GLY A 36 13.24 16.59 16.46
C GLY A 36 11.98 16.85 15.64
N ALA A 37 11.90 17.97 14.93
CA ALA A 37 10.90 18.16 13.89
C ALA A 37 10.93 16.92 12.99
N VAL A 38 9.81 16.19 12.89
CA VAL A 38 9.70 15.05 12.00
C VAL A 38 9.88 15.61 10.58
N PRO A 39 10.92 15.18 9.82
CA PRO A 39 11.09 15.66 8.46
C PRO A 39 9.79 15.44 7.68
N ALA A 40 9.46 16.35 6.75
CA ALA A 40 8.34 16.13 5.85
C ALA A 40 8.47 14.75 5.21
N ALA A 41 7.35 13.99 5.16
CA ALA A 41 7.33 12.67 4.57
C ALA A 41 7.82 12.75 3.12
N THR A 42 8.94 12.09 2.83
CA THR A 42 9.60 12.09 1.52
C THR A 42 10.01 10.69 1.14
N LEU A 43 10.02 10.40 -0.16
CA LEU A 43 10.58 9.15 -0.67
C LEU A 43 12.07 9.12 -0.38
N THR A 44 12.53 8.18 0.44
CA THR A 44 13.91 8.11 0.93
C THR A 44 14.56 6.80 0.50
N GLU A 45 15.76 6.88 -0.07
CA GLU A 45 16.55 5.69 -0.41
C GLU A 45 17.11 5.04 0.86
N VAL A 46 17.07 3.71 0.90
CA VAL A 46 17.64 2.89 1.97
C VAL A 46 18.71 1.98 1.39
N THR A 47 19.90 2.05 1.96
CA THR A 47 21.02 1.17 1.61
C THR A 47 21.28 0.17 2.73
N GLY A 48 21.90 -0.99 2.39
CA GLY A 48 22.28 -1.97 3.41
C GLY A 48 21.10 -2.67 4.09
N PHE A 49 19.99 -2.85 3.39
CA PHE A 49 18.78 -3.47 3.93
C PHE A 49 18.87 -5.00 4.11
N GLY A 50 19.89 -5.65 3.60
CA GLY A 50 20.13 -7.10 3.75
C GLY A 50 20.54 -7.78 2.45
N ALA A 51 20.24 -9.08 2.32
CA ALA A 51 20.53 -9.85 1.12
C ALA A 51 19.84 -9.24 -0.11
N ASN A 52 20.59 -8.99 -1.16
CA ASN A 52 20.11 -8.32 -2.37
C ASN A 52 20.83 -8.87 -3.61
N PRO A 53 20.54 -10.10 -4.00
CA PRO A 53 21.29 -10.80 -5.05
C PRO A 53 21.14 -10.16 -6.43
N SER A 54 20.04 -9.44 -6.67
CA SER A 54 19.74 -8.81 -7.97
C SER A 54 20.08 -7.31 -8.01
N ASN A 55 20.73 -6.79 -6.97
CA ASN A 55 21.11 -5.39 -6.89
C ASN A 55 19.92 -4.40 -7.06
N LEU A 56 18.79 -4.71 -6.43
CA LEU A 56 17.65 -3.78 -6.37
C LEU A 56 18.00 -2.55 -5.52
N GLN A 57 17.43 -1.41 -5.83
CA GLN A 57 17.37 -0.28 -4.92
C GLN A 57 16.11 -0.34 -4.07
N MET A 58 16.22 0.11 -2.82
CA MET A 58 15.09 0.21 -1.90
C MET A 58 14.78 1.66 -1.60
N TYR A 59 13.52 2.02 -1.68
CA TYR A 59 13.03 3.31 -1.19
C TYR A 59 11.89 3.08 -0.21
N VAL A 60 11.76 4.00 0.74
CA VAL A 60 10.67 3.98 1.72
C VAL A 60 9.95 5.33 1.76
N TYR A 61 8.68 5.28 2.04
CA TYR A 61 7.88 6.43 2.40
C TYR A 61 7.22 6.18 3.76
N VAL A 62 7.50 7.07 4.70
CA VAL A 62 6.95 7.00 6.06
C VAL A 62 6.14 8.26 6.30
N PRO A 63 4.82 8.14 6.50
CA PRO A 63 3.98 9.29 6.75
C PRO A 63 4.27 9.91 8.13
N GLN A 64 3.95 11.19 8.30
CA GLN A 64 4.17 11.87 9.60
C GLN A 64 3.34 11.28 10.73
N ASN A 65 2.17 10.74 10.41
CA ASN A 65 1.24 10.09 11.34
C ASN A 65 1.38 8.57 11.38
N VAL A 66 2.57 8.04 11.08
CA VAL A 66 2.82 6.59 11.11
C VAL A 66 2.37 5.96 12.43
N SER A 67 1.66 4.84 12.36
CA SER A 67 1.18 4.10 13.53
C SER A 67 2.36 3.53 14.34
N PRO A 68 2.22 3.32 15.67
CA PRO A 68 3.28 2.73 16.50
C PRO A 68 3.74 1.34 16.04
N HIS A 69 2.82 0.54 15.50
CA HIS A 69 3.09 -0.76 14.86
C HIS A 69 2.43 -0.75 13.47
N PRO A 70 3.04 -0.04 12.50
CA PRO A 70 2.40 0.19 11.23
C PRO A 70 2.30 -1.09 10.41
N ALA A 71 1.31 -1.16 9.54
CA ALA A 71 1.34 -2.08 8.42
C ALA A 71 2.45 -1.69 7.44
N VAL A 72 2.90 -2.63 6.62
CA VAL A 72 3.83 -2.39 5.51
C VAL A 72 3.15 -2.77 4.21
N VAL A 73 3.18 -1.87 3.23
CA VAL A 73 2.74 -2.15 1.86
C VAL A 73 3.93 -2.03 0.93
N VAL A 74 4.26 -3.11 0.23
CA VAL A 74 5.29 -3.14 -0.81
C VAL A 74 4.63 -2.78 -2.12
N ALA A 75 5.02 -1.65 -2.72
CA ALA A 75 4.45 -1.15 -3.97
C ALA A 75 5.45 -1.31 -5.13
N VAL A 76 5.15 -2.26 -6.02
CA VAL A 76 6.06 -2.79 -7.04
C VAL A 76 5.75 -2.19 -8.41
N HIS A 77 6.75 -1.55 -9.05
CA HIS A 77 6.57 -0.84 -10.31
C HIS A 77 6.49 -1.78 -11.53
N TRP A 78 6.09 -1.23 -12.68
CA TRP A 78 6.03 -1.90 -13.99
C TRP A 78 7.38 -1.91 -14.73
N CYS A 79 7.49 -2.63 -15.85
CA CYS A 79 8.67 -2.59 -16.73
C CYS A 79 8.92 -1.16 -17.24
N GLY A 80 10.17 -0.72 -17.23
CA GLY A 80 10.54 0.66 -17.54
C GLY A 80 10.22 1.67 -16.43
N GLY A 81 9.55 1.23 -15.35
CA GLY A 81 9.21 2.06 -14.20
C GLY A 81 10.36 2.22 -13.19
N SER A 82 10.04 2.75 -12.04
CA SER A 82 10.96 2.94 -10.91
C SER A 82 10.16 3.17 -9.62
N ALA A 83 10.84 3.10 -8.46
CA ALA A 83 10.26 3.50 -7.18
C ALA A 83 9.67 4.91 -7.22
N SER A 84 10.39 5.88 -7.81
CA SER A 84 9.92 7.26 -7.95
C SER A 84 8.67 7.36 -8.82
N ALA A 85 8.59 6.61 -9.94
CA ALA A 85 7.43 6.60 -10.80
C ALA A 85 6.20 5.98 -10.10
N MET A 86 6.39 4.89 -9.36
CA MET A 86 5.33 4.25 -8.56
C MET A 86 4.86 5.16 -7.42
N TYR A 87 5.79 5.86 -6.76
CA TYR A 87 5.49 6.84 -5.72
C TYR A 87 4.66 8.02 -6.25
N SER A 88 5.09 8.66 -7.34
CA SER A 88 4.45 9.86 -7.87
C SER A 88 3.21 9.58 -8.73
N GLY A 89 3.12 8.38 -9.31
CA GLY A 89 2.06 8.00 -10.24
C GLY A 89 0.89 7.25 -9.63
N THR A 90 0.88 7.06 -8.30
CA THR A 90 -0.18 6.30 -7.63
C THR A 90 -0.68 6.99 -6.37
N GLU A 91 -1.83 6.55 -5.87
CA GLU A 91 -2.45 7.09 -4.65
C GLU A 91 -1.80 6.59 -3.34
N TRP A 92 -0.88 5.61 -3.42
CA TRP A 92 -0.33 4.96 -2.24
C TRP A 92 0.25 5.92 -1.20
N PRO A 93 1.01 6.99 -1.57
CA PRO A 93 1.53 7.93 -0.58
C PRO A 93 0.43 8.66 0.19
N SER A 94 -0.61 9.15 -0.50
CA SER A 94 -1.73 9.85 0.14
C SER A 94 -2.57 8.92 1.03
N LEU A 95 -2.69 7.64 0.64
CA LEU A 95 -3.32 6.63 1.49
C LEU A 95 -2.46 6.30 2.71
N ALA A 96 -1.13 6.24 2.57
CA ALA A 96 -0.23 6.09 3.71
C ALA A 96 -0.34 7.27 4.68
N ASP A 97 -0.41 8.51 4.17
CA ASP A 97 -0.66 9.71 4.96
C ASP A 97 -1.99 9.64 5.70
N ARG A 98 -3.01 9.09 5.06
CA ARG A 98 -4.34 8.97 5.66
C ARG A 98 -4.41 7.89 6.73
N TYR A 99 -3.78 6.73 6.51
CA TYR A 99 -3.98 5.52 7.33
C TYR A 99 -2.77 5.08 8.15
N GLY A 100 -1.65 5.79 8.07
CA GLY A 100 -0.50 5.61 8.95
C GLY A 100 0.32 4.34 8.72
N PHE A 101 0.36 3.78 7.50
CA PHE A 101 1.18 2.63 7.14
C PHE A 101 2.47 3.04 6.42
N VAL A 102 3.46 2.16 6.42
CA VAL A 102 4.75 2.36 5.75
C VAL A 102 4.69 1.80 4.34
N LEU A 103 5.26 2.53 3.38
CA LEU A 103 5.43 2.07 2.00
C LEU A 103 6.89 1.70 1.72
N VAL A 104 7.07 0.54 1.09
CA VAL A 104 8.35 0.08 0.57
C VAL A 104 8.26 0.00 -0.95
N TYR A 105 9.20 0.63 -1.63
CA TYR A 105 9.27 0.68 -3.09
C TYR A 105 10.57 0.03 -3.57
N PRO A 106 10.54 -1.24 -3.97
CA PRO A 106 11.68 -1.84 -4.68
C PRO A 106 11.84 -1.19 -6.05
N SER A 107 13.06 -1.02 -6.51
CA SER A 107 13.38 -0.44 -7.82
C SER A 107 14.44 -1.26 -8.54
N VAL A 108 14.10 -1.71 -9.74
CA VAL A 108 14.99 -2.51 -10.59
C VAL A 108 16.10 -1.64 -11.20
N THR A 109 17.34 -2.08 -11.10
CA THR A 109 18.52 -1.36 -11.65
C THR A 109 18.91 -1.80 -13.05
N ARG A 110 18.58 -3.05 -13.46
CA ARG A 110 18.89 -3.55 -14.81
C ARG A 110 18.13 -2.79 -15.92
N ALA A 111 18.62 -2.88 -17.15
CA ALA A 111 18.17 -2.05 -18.27
C ALA A 111 16.68 -2.17 -18.60
N SER A 112 16.12 -3.38 -18.51
CA SER A 112 14.69 -3.64 -18.78
C SER A 112 13.75 -2.97 -17.77
N LYS A 113 14.26 -2.71 -16.55
CA LYS A 113 13.43 -2.27 -15.42
C LYS A 113 12.24 -3.19 -15.13
N CYS A 114 12.28 -4.44 -15.59
CA CYS A 114 11.31 -5.49 -15.27
C CYS A 114 11.81 -6.31 -14.08
N PHE A 115 10.92 -6.73 -13.21
CA PHE A 115 11.26 -7.68 -12.15
C PHE A 115 11.48 -9.07 -12.73
N ASP A 116 12.42 -9.83 -12.14
CA ASP A 116 12.64 -11.21 -12.53
C ASP A 116 11.52 -12.11 -11.99
N VAL A 117 10.70 -12.56 -12.91
CA VAL A 117 9.58 -13.49 -12.69
C VAL A 117 9.67 -14.71 -13.61
N SER A 118 10.83 -14.85 -14.29
CA SER A 118 11.05 -15.86 -15.31
C SER A 118 12.10 -16.91 -14.93
N SER A 119 13.08 -16.53 -14.12
CA SER A 119 14.16 -17.45 -13.74
C SER A 119 13.72 -18.46 -12.68
N PRO A 120 14.32 -19.67 -12.67
CA PRO A 120 14.07 -20.66 -11.62
C PRO A 120 14.41 -20.15 -10.21
N GLN A 121 15.31 -19.16 -10.10
CA GLN A 121 15.70 -18.53 -8.85
C GLN A 121 14.60 -17.61 -8.31
N ALA A 122 13.90 -16.90 -9.20
CA ALA A 122 12.80 -16.02 -8.83
C ALA A 122 11.52 -16.79 -8.45
N LEU A 123 11.36 -18.01 -8.94
CA LEU A 123 10.14 -18.82 -8.74
C LEU A 123 10.30 -19.84 -7.60
N ARG A 124 11.08 -19.47 -6.59
CA ARG A 124 11.36 -20.36 -5.47
C ARG A 124 11.69 -19.57 -4.21
N HIS A 125 11.13 -19.98 -3.11
CA HIS A 125 11.46 -19.48 -1.77
C HIS A 125 12.97 -19.50 -1.55
N ASP A 126 13.55 -18.36 -1.17
CA ASP A 126 14.98 -18.14 -0.98
C ASP A 126 15.86 -18.55 -2.18
N GLY A 127 15.31 -18.45 -3.38
CA GLY A 127 15.96 -18.94 -4.61
C GLY A 127 17.11 -18.06 -5.13
N GLY A 128 17.27 -16.83 -4.64
CA GLY A 128 18.45 -16.00 -4.93
C GLY A 128 18.26 -14.94 -6.02
N SER A 129 17.03 -14.47 -6.29
CA SER A 129 16.72 -13.38 -7.23
C SER A 129 15.98 -12.21 -6.56
N ASP A 130 15.23 -11.41 -7.35
CA ASP A 130 14.49 -10.23 -6.88
C ASP A 130 13.62 -10.48 -5.64
N PRO A 131 12.90 -11.62 -5.52
CA PRO A 131 12.08 -11.88 -4.36
C PRO A 131 12.86 -11.87 -3.04
N VAL A 132 14.12 -12.37 -3.03
CA VAL A 132 15.00 -12.33 -1.85
C VAL A 132 15.36 -10.90 -1.47
N GLY A 133 15.64 -10.05 -2.46
CA GLY A 133 15.89 -8.63 -2.23
C GLY A 133 14.68 -7.93 -1.61
N ILE A 134 13.49 -8.17 -2.17
CA ILE A 134 12.25 -7.58 -1.66
C ILE A 134 11.91 -8.11 -0.26
N ARG A 135 12.12 -9.39 0.02
CA ARG A 135 11.98 -9.97 1.36
C ARG A 135 12.90 -9.26 2.36
N SER A 136 14.16 -9.03 2.00
CA SER A 136 15.12 -8.30 2.84
C SER A 136 14.67 -6.86 3.13
N MET A 137 14.05 -6.19 2.14
CA MET A 137 13.47 -4.85 2.33
C MET A 137 12.33 -4.87 3.35
N VAL A 138 11.46 -5.87 3.28
CA VAL A 138 10.37 -6.09 4.25
C VAL A 138 10.94 -6.31 5.65
N ASP A 139 11.92 -7.18 5.79
CA ASP A 139 12.57 -7.45 7.07
C ASP A 139 13.23 -6.21 7.67
N TRP A 140 13.87 -5.42 6.82
CA TRP A 140 14.44 -4.15 7.24
C TRP A 140 13.36 -3.17 7.73
N ALA A 141 12.30 -2.98 6.94
CA ALA A 141 11.21 -2.07 7.30
C ALA A 141 10.50 -2.52 8.60
N THR A 142 10.28 -3.82 8.76
CA THR A 142 9.67 -4.40 9.97
C THR A 142 10.50 -4.09 11.21
N ARG A 143 11.83 -4.23 11.14
CA ARG A 143 12.72 -3.89 12.26
C ARG A 143 12.83 -2.38 12.49
N ALA A 144 12.96 -1.59 11.42
CA ALA A 144 13.19 -0.16 11.51
C ALA A 144 11.99 0.60 12.09
N TYR A 145 10.79 0.14 11.81
CA TYR A 145 9.56 0.81 12.22
C TYR A 145 8.73 0.01 13.24
N ALA A 146 9.27 -1.09 13.78
CA ALA A 146 8.53 -2.00 14.67
C ALA A 146 7.17 -2.41 14.07
N ALA A 147 7.13 -2.68 12.75
CA ALA A 147 5.90 -2.94 12.03
C ALA A 147 5.22 -4.24 12.47
N ASP A 148 3.90 -4.29 12.31
CA ASP A 148 3.09 -5.47 12.58
C ASP A 148 3.36 -6.54 11.51
N THR A 149 3.98 -7.65 11.89
CA THR A 149 4.34 -8.76 10.98
C THR A 149 3.11 -9.50 10.42
N GLY A 150 1.95 -9.36 11.04
CA GLY A 150 0.68 -9.89 10.52
C GLY A 150 0.00 -8.97 9.49
N ARG A 151 0.57 -7.79 9.24
CA ARG A 151 -0.01 -6.75 8.38
C ARG A 151 0.98 -6.27 7.32
N ILE A 152 1.56 -7.23 6.60
CA ILE A 152 2.47 -6.98 5.48
C ILE A 152 1.75 -7.35 4.17
N PHE A 153 1.73 -6.41 3.24
CA PHE A 153 0.98 -6.52 1.99
C PHE A 153 1.87 -6.19 0.79
N VAL A 154 1.49 -6.69 -0.38
CA VAL A 154 2.19 -6.38 -1.62
C VAL A 154 1.21 -6.00 -2.72
N THR A 155 1.59 -5.07 -3.55
CA THR A 155 0.81 -4.65 -4.72
C THR A 155 1.75 -4.26 -5.86
N GLY A 156 1.29 -4.41 -7.09
CA GLY A 156 2.08 -4.01 -8.23
C GLY A 156 1.30 -3.98 -9.53
N ILE A 157 1.91 -3.38 -10.54
CA ILE A 157 1.33 -3.15 -11.85
C ILE A 157 2.18 -3.85 -12.91
N SER A 158 1.58 -4.60 -13.85
CA SER A 158 2.30 -5.26 -14.95
C SER A 158 3.40 -6.20 -14.43
N SER A 159 4.68 -5.96 -14.72
CA SER A 159 5.81 -6.69 -14.12
C SER A 159 5.73 -6.71 -12.58
N GLY A 160 5.28 -5.62 -11.96
CA GLY A 160 5.05 -5.58 -10.51
C GLY A 160 3.88 -6.44 -10.06
N ALA A 161 2.84 -6.60 -10.88
CA ALA A 161 1.73 -7.52 -10.60
C ALA A 161 2.18 -8.97 -10.71
N MET A 162 2.99 -9.29 -11.72
CA MET A 162 3.62 -10.61 -11.82
C MET A 162 4.50 -10.90 -10.58
N MET A 163 5.31 -9.92 -10.16
CA MET A 163 6.13 -10.04 -8.95
C MET A 163 5.26 -10.14 -7.68
N THR A 164 4.08 -9.51 -7.64
CA THR A 164 3.12 -9.70 -6.56
C THR A 164 2.72 -11.17 -6.43
N ASN A 165 2.31 -11.81 -7.52
CA ASN A 165 1.97 -13.24 -7.52
C ASN A 165 3.16 -14.12 -7.12
N VAL A 166 4.38 -13.79 -7.58
CA VAL A 166 5.62 -14.49 -7.20
C VAL A 166 5.87 -14.37 -5.69
N LEU A 167 5.79 -13.17 -5.11
CA LEU A 167 6.01 -12.96 -3.69
C LEU A 167 4.97 -13.67 -2.80
N LEU A 168 3.71 -13.71 -3.23
CA LEU A 168 2.67 -14.45 -2.52
C LEU A 168 2.89 -15.97 -2.57
N GLY A 169 3.47 -16.46 -3.64
CA GLY A 169 3.84 -17.87 -3.79
C GLY A 169 5.09 -18.25 -2.99
N ASP A 170 6.14 -17.44 -3.10
CA ASP A 170 7.46 -17.69 -2.50
C ASP A 170 7.45 -17.43 -0.98
N TYR A 171 6.75 -16.41 -0.51
CA TYR A 171 6.74 -15.97 0.89
C TYR A 171 5.33 -15.87 1.46
N PRO A 172 4.56 -16.98 1.45
CA PRO A 172 3.20 -16.99 2.02
C PRO A 172 3.19 -16.80 3.55
N ASP A 173 4.33 -16.97 4.20
CA ASP A 173 4.56 -16.74 5.64
C ASP A 173 4.80 -15.27 5.99
N VAL A 174 4.98 -14.42 4.97
CA VAL A 174 5.29 -13.00 5.15
C VAL A 174 4.10 -12.12 4.80
N PHE A 175 3.48 -12.36 3.65
CA PHE A 175 2.43 -11.51 3.14
C PHE A 175 1.05 -11.97 3.59
N ALA A 176 0.25 -11.06 4.16
CA ALA A 176 -1.14 -11.33 4.54
C ALA A 176 -2.10 -11.26 3.35
N ALA A 177 -1.81 -10.41 2.38
CA ALA A 177 -2.55 -10.32 1.11
C ALA A 177 -1.73 -9.59 0.03
N GLY A 178 -2.16 -9.75 -1.24
CA GLY A 178 -1.64 -9.00 -2.36
C GLY A 178 -2.72 -8.52 -3.33
N ALA A 179 -2.41 -7.45 -4.08
CA ALA A 179 -3.25 -6.92 -5.15
C ALA A 179 -2.44 -6.75 -6.44
N ALA A 180 -2.77 -7.53 -7.46
CA ALA A 180 -2.08 -7.60 -8.74
C ALA A 180 -2.88 -6.89 -9.84
N PHE A 181 -2.30 -5.85 -10.47
CA PHE A 181 -2.92 -5.04 -11.52
C PHE A 181 -2.32 -5.36 -12.88
N SER A 182 -3.07 -6.00 -13.79
CA SER A 182 -2.60 -6.52 -15.09
C SER A 182 -1.42 -7.48 -14.94
N GLY A 183 -1.63 -8.58 -14.21
CA GLY A 183 -0.65 -9.63 -13.96
C GLY A 183 -0.83 -10.86 -14.84
N VAL A 184 -0.10 -11.92 -14.47
CA VAL A 184 -0.25 -13.27 -14.99
C VAL A 184 -0.05 -14.28 -13.85
N PRO A 185 -0.50 -15.54 -13.98
CA PRO A 185 -0.29 -16.57 -12.97
C PRO A 185 1.20 -16.79 -12.61
N PHE A 186 1.45 -17.21 -11.38
CA PHE A 186 2.76 -17.64 -10.91
C PHE A 186 3.40 -18.66 -11.86
N GLY A 187 4.66 -18.41 -12.24
CA GLY A 187 5.41 -19.31 -13.11
C GLY A 187 4.95 -19.35 -14.58
N CYS A 188 3.94 -18.57 -14.97
CA CYS A 188 3.53 -18.44 -16.35
C CYS A 188 4.64 -17.86 -17.24
N PHE A 189 5.39 -16.89 -16.72
CA PHE A 189 6.55 -16.28 -17.41
C PHE A 189 7.84 -17.09 -17.32
N ALA A 190 7.82 -18.25 -16.67
CA ALA A 190 9.02 -19.09 -16.57
C ALA A 190 9.66 -19.35 -17.94
N THR A 191 11.00 -19.19 -18.01
CA THR A 191 11.81 -19.48 -19.19
C THR A 191 12.99 -20.37 -18.83
N THR A 192 13.54 -21.09 -19.82
CA THR A 192 14.69 -21.95 -19.65
C THR A 192 15.91 -21.46 -20.41
N ASP A 193 15.74 -20.43 -21.24
CA ASP A 193 16.77 -19.84 -22.12
C ASP A 193 17.33 -18.51 -21.59
N GLY A 194 16.91 -18.08 -20.39
CA GLY A 194 17.31 -16.81 -19.77
C GLY A 194 16.57 -15.61 -20.32
N SER A 195 15.52 -15.78 -21.14
CA SER A 195 14.67 -14.68 -21.60
C SER A 195 13.87 -14.12 -20.44
N GLU A 196 13.78 -12.79 -20.35
CA GLU A 196 12.88 -12.11 -19.41
C GLU A 196 11.43 -12.03 -19.94
N TRP A 197 11.16 -12.50 -21.16
CA TRP A 197 9.84 -12.40 -21.81
C TRP A 197 9.34 -13.76 -22.31
N ASN A 198 8.10 -14.10 -21.93
CA ASN A 198 7.39 -15.27 -22.42
C ASN A 198 6.18 -14.85 -23.24
N SER A 199 6.32 -14.91 -24.59
CA SER A 199 5.27 -14.46 -25.50
C SER A 199 4.00 -15.29 -25.43
N ALA A 200 4.09 -16.59 -25.12
CA ALA A 200 2.91 -17.44 -25.00
C ALA A 200 2.08 -17.05 -23.76
N CYS A 201 2.74 -16.79 -22.64
CA CYS A 201 2.08 -16.30 -21.43
C CYS A 201 1.52 -14.90 -21.64
N ALA A 202 2.33 -13.93 -22.13
CA ALA A 202 1.87 -12.59 -22.43
C ALA A 202 0.66 -12.60 -23.38
N GLY A 203 0.68 -13.44 -24.39
CA GLY A 203 -0.41 -13.63 -25.36
C GLY A 203 -1.66 -14.30 -24.81
N GLY A 204 -1.67 -14.72 -23.53
CA GLY A 204 -2.82 -15.39 -22.90
C GLY A 204 -3.12 -16.77 -23.51
N THR A 205 -2.12 -17.43 -24.10
CA THR A 205 -2.32 -18.74 -24.77
C THR A 205 -1.91 -19.93 -23.89
N VAL A 206 -1.29 -19.66 -22.75
CA VAL A 206 -0.95 -20.69 -21.76
C VAL A 206 -2.17 -20.93 -20.88
N THR A 207 -2.77 -22.12 -21.02
CA THR A 207 -3.91 -22.53 -20.20
C THR A 207 -3.57 -23.78 -19.41
N ARG A 208 -4.01 -23.82 -18.14
CA ARG A 208 -3.83 -24.96 -17.24
C ARG A 208 -5.11 -25.22 -16.46
N THR A 209 -5.19 -26.41 -15.84
CA THR A 209 -6.21 -26.62 -14.81
C THR A 209 -5.88 -25.81 -13.56
N ALA A 210 -6.87 -25.54 -12.73
CA ALA A 210 -6.66 -24.83 -11.47
C ALA A 210 -5.61 -25.55 -10.59
N GLN A 211 -5.70 -26.88 -10.49
CA GLN A 211 -4.72 -27.68 -9.77
C GLN A 211 -3.30 -27.53 -10.33
N GLN A 212 -3.13 -27.55 -11.65
CA GLN A 212 -1.80 -27.39 -12.26
C GLN A 212 -1.18 -26.02 -11.94
N TRP A 213 -1.99 -24.95 -11.92
CA TRP A 213 -1.51 -23.64 -11.49
C TRP A 213 -1.19 -23.61 -9.99
N GLY A 214 -2.10 -24.10 -9.14
CA GLY A 214 -1.87 -24.14 -7.69
C GLY A 214 -0.67 -25.00 -7.29
N ASP A 215 -0.38 -26.06 -8.04
CA ASP A 215 0.79 -26.92 -7.80
C ASP A 215 2.11 -26.16 -8.08
N LEU A 216 2.16 -25.25 -9.06
CA LEU A 216 3.31 -24.37 -9.27
C LEU A 216 3.55 -23.47 -8.07
N VAL A 217 2.50 -22.84 -7.55
CA VAL A 217 2.58 -21.99 -6.36
C VAL A 217 3.02 -22.78 -5.12
N ARG A 218 2.47 -23.97 -4.93
CA ARG A 218 2.86 -24.84 -3.79
C ARG A 218 4.30 -25.31 -3.90
N ALA A 219 4.79 -25.54 -5.12
CA ALA A 219 6.16 -25.95 -5.38
C ALA A 219 7.19 -24.85 -5.13
N ALA A 220 6.79 -23.59 -5.09
CA ALA A 220 7.67 -22.47 -4.76
C ALA A 220 8.26 -22.58 -3.35
N TYR A 221 7.47 -23.04 -2.38
CA TYR A 221 7.91 -23.26 -1.00
C TYR A 221 7.54 -24.70 -0.53
N PRO A 222 8.38 -25.71 -0.88
CA PRO A 222 8.09 -27.10 -0.53
C PRO A 222 7.99 -27.30 0.99
N GLY A 223 6.93 -27.98 1.42
CA GLY A 223 6.69 -28.28 2.83
C GLY A 223 6.03 -27.15 3.63
N TYR A 224 5.72 -26.01 3.03
CA TYR A 224 4.93 -24.99 3.72
C TYR A 224 3.48 -25.44 3.90
N THR A 225 3.03 -25.43 5.16
CA THR A 225 1.67 -25.89 5.57
C THR A 225 0.88 -24.78 6.29
N GLY A 226 1.46 -23.58 6.41
CA GLY A 226 0.82 -22.45 7.03
C GLY A 226 -0.30 -21.83 6.18
N PRO A 227 -0.97 -20.79 6.69
CA PRO A 227 -1.99 -20.05 5.95
C PRO A 227 -1.39 -19.36 4.72
N ARG A 228 -2.16 -19.30 3.63
CA ARG A 228 -1.74 -18.61 2.43
C ARG A 228 -2.45 -17.26 2.32
N PRO A 229 -1.79 -16.25 1.69
CA PRO A 229 -2.29 -14.89 1.60
C PRO A 229 -3.57 -14.80 0.75
N ARG A 230 -4.42 -13.83 1.05
CA ARG A 230 -5.56 -13.45 0.21
C ARG A 230 -5.05 -12.73 -1.05
N VAL A 231 -5.79 -12.86 -2.15
CA VAL A 231 -5.35 -12.28 -3.43
C VAL A 231 -6.47 -11.49 -4.10
N GLN A 232 -6.14 -10.30 -4.55
CA GLN A 232 -6.98 -9.46 -5.39
C GLN A 232 -6.31 -9.33 -6.77
N VAL A 233 -7.02 -9.67 -7.84
CA VAL A 233 -6.54 -9.55 -9.22
C VAL A 233 -7.38 -8.57 -10.01
N TRP A 234 -6.72 -7.74 -10.83
CA TRP A 234 -7.31 -6.71 -11.65
C TRP A 234 -6.88 -6.84 -13.09
N HIS A 235 -7.82 -6.75 -14.05
CA HIS A 235 -7.45 -6.84 -15.45
C HIS A 235 -8.40 -6.06 -16.37
N GLY A 236 -7.83 -5.39 -17.36
CA GLY A 236 -8.57 -4.74 -18.43
C GLY A 236 -8.94 -5.72 -19.55
N THR A 237 -10.19 -5.68 -20.03
CA THR A 237 -10.65 -6.62 -21.07
C THR A 237 -10.00 -6.42 -22.43
N GLU A 238 -9.36 -5.25 -22.67
CA GLU A 238 -8.64 -4.92 -23.90
C GLU A 238 -7.13 -4.84 -23.70
N ASP A 239 -6.61 -5.49 -22.64
CA ASP A 239 -5.16 -5.59 -22.42
C ASP A 239 -4.50 -6.28 -23.61
N ASP A 240 -3.64 -5.55 -24.31
CA ASP A 240 -2.91 -5.98 -25.52
C ASP A 240 -1.47 -6.44 -25.22
N THR A 241 -1.01 -6.26 -24.02
CA THR A 241 0.36 -6.57 -23.55
C THR A 241 0.39 -7.89 -22.76
N LEU A 242 -0.38 -7.97 -21.68
CA LEU A 242 -0.62 -9.20 -20.92
C LEU A 242 -2.10 -9.56 -21.07
N ARG A 243 -2.41 -10.29 -22.11
CA ARG A 243 -3.77 -10.44 -22.62
C ARG A 243 -4.74 -10.97 -21.56
N TYR A 244 -5.98 -10.50 -21.64
CA TYR A 244 -7.06 -10.73 -20.69
C TYR A 244 -7.32 -12.21 -20.31
N PRO A 245 -7.09 -13.26 -21.13
CA PRO A 245 -7.20 -14.63 -20.66
C PRO A 245 -6.39 -14.96 -19.42
N ASN A 246 -5.28 -14.25 -19.17
CA ASN A 246 -4.48 -14.41 -17.95
C ASN A 246 -5.30 -14.13 -16.68
N PHE A 247 -6.27 -13.20 -16.72
CA PHE A 247 -7.17 -12.93 -15.61
C PHE A 247 -7.94 -14.17 -15.14
N GLY A 248 -8.46 -14.95 -16.07
CA GLY A 248 -9.15 -16.19 -15.76
C GLY A 248 -8.20 -17.27 -15.21
N GLU A 249 -6.95 -17.28 -15.71
CA GLU A 249 -5.94 -18.22 -15.22
C GLU A 249 -5.47 -17.88 -13.80
N GLU A 250 -5.31 -16.58 -13.44
CA GLU A 250 -5.02 -16.13 -12.05
C GLU A 250 -6.17 -16.51 -11.09
N ILE A 251 -7.42 -16.40 -11.53
CA ILE A 251 -8.57 -16.84 -10.71
C ILE A 251 -8.51 -18.35 -10.45
N LYS A 252 -8.22 -19.16 -11.47
CA LYS A 252 -8.05 -20.61 -11.31
C LYS A 252 -6.93 -20.92 -10.33
N GLU A 253 -5.78 -20.26 -10.48
CA GLU A 253 -4.61 -20.43 -9.61
C GLU A 253 -4.96 -20.19 -8.15
N TRP A 254 -5.42 -18.98 -7.84
CA TRP A 254 -5.61 -18.58 -6.45
C TRP A 254 -6.83 -19.23 -5.79
N THR A 255 -7.86 -19.59 -6.55
CA THR A 255 -8.97 -20.37 -6.00
C THR A 255 -8.52 -21.79 -5.60
N ASP A 256 -7.63 -22.43 -6.37
CA ASP A 256 -7.06 -23.73 -6.04
C ASP A 256 -6.08 -23.66 -4.86
N VAL A 257 -5.19 -22.65 -4.87
CA VAL A 257 -4.21 -22.44 -3.79
C VAL A 257 -4.91 -22.26 -2.45
N LEU A 258 -6.03 -21.51 -2.43
CA LEU A 258 -6.78 -21.18 -1.22
C LEU A 258 -7.91 -22.19 -0.92
N GLY A 259 -8.08 -23.23 -1.76
CA GLY A 259 -9.07 -24.27 -1.54
C GLY A 259 -10.52 -23.80 -1.60
N VAL A 260 -10.81 -22.78 -2.41
CA VAL A 260 -12.16 -22.21 -2.55
C VAL A 260 -12.76 -22.53 -3.92
N SER A 261 -14.09 -22.49 -4.02
CA SER A 261 -14.81 -22.74 -5.27
C SER A 261 -14.45 -21.73 -6.35
N GLN A 262 -14.29 -22.17 -7.60
CA GLN A 262 -14.16 -21.29 -8.78
C GLN A 262 -15.49 -20.63 -9.20
N THR A 263 -16.61 -21.02 -8.58
CA THR A 263 -17.89 -20.31 -8.73
C THR A 263 -17.91 -19.14 -7.77
N PRO A 264 -18.11 -17.91 -8.24
CA PRO A 264 -18.18 -16.74 -7.38
C PRO A 264 -19.24 -16.86 -6.29
N ALA A 265 -18.88 -16.55 -5.06
CA ALA A 265 -19.83 -16.42 -3.95
C ALA A 265 -20.62 -15.11 -4.02
N ALA A 266 -20.06 -14.08 -4.67
CA ALA A 266 -20.71 -12.81 -4.92
C ALA A 266 -20.18 -12.17 -6.20
N THR A 267 -21.08 -11.43 -6.88
CA THR A 267 -20.73 -10.59 -8.05
C THR A 267 -21.45 -9.26 -7.91
N ASP A 268 -20.74 -8.16 -8.13
CA ASP A 268 -21.30 -6.81 -8.15
C ASP A 268 -20.56 -5.89 -9.13
N THR A 269 -21.03 -4.64 -9.22
CA THR A 269 -20.48 -3.61 -10.10
C THR A 269 -20.10 -2.40 -9.26
N PRO A 270 -18.88 -2.40 -8.65
CA PRO A 270 -18.47 -1.35 -7.71
C PRO A 270 -18.25 0.02 -8.35
N ALA A 271 -18.08 0.06 -9.68
CA ALA A 271 -18.01 1.26 -10.50
C ALA A 271 -18.48 0.94 -11.92
N THR A 272 -18.83 1.96 -12.70
CA THR A 272 -19.24 1.79 -14.10
C THR A 272 -18.13 1.09 -14.91
N GLY A 273 -18.48 0.02 -15.60
CA GLY A 273 -17.54 -0.80 -16.37
C GLY A 273 -16.68 -1.75 -15.55
N TRP A 274 -16.86 -1.81 -14.23
CA TRP A 274 -16.14 -2.74 -13.37
C TRP A 274 -17.04 -3.90 -12.98
N THR A 275 -16.60 -5.12 -13.18
CA THR A 275 -17.25 -6.33 -12.68
C THR A 275 -16.34 -6.95 -11.62
N ARG A 276 -16.84 -7.02 -10.38
CA ARG A 276 -16.12 -7.63 -9.25
C ARG A 276 -16.74 -8.98 -8.91
N THR A 277 -15.91 -10.00 -8.84
CA THR A 277 -16.27 -11.34 -8.36
C THR A 277 -15.45 -11.70 -7.14
N ARG A 278 -16.08 -12.38 -6.17
CA ARG A 278 -15.45 -12.80 -4.92
C ARG A 278 -15.65 -14.29 -4.71
N TYR A 279 -14.61 -14.98 -4.27
CA TYR A 279 -14.56 -16.43 -4.14
C TYR A 279 -14.21 -16.81 -2.70
N GLY A 280 -14.89 -17.82 -2.17
CA GLY A 280 -14.72 -18.29 -0.80
C GLY A 280 -15.31 -17.36 0.28
N GLY A 281 -15.94 -16.25 -0.11
CA GLY A 281 -16.58 -15.30 0.78
C GLY A 281 -17.29 -14.19 0.01
N THR A 282 -18.16 -13.43 0.68
CA THR A 282 -18.97 -12.34 0.06
C THR A 282 -18.52 -10.94 0.48
N GLY A 283 -17.68 -10.83 1.51
CA GLY A 283 -17.17 -9.55 2.04
C GLY A 283 -15.95 -9.03 1.27
N ASP A 284 -15.55 -7.81 1.58
CA ASP A 284 -14.42 -7.12 0.93
C ASP A 284 -13.04 -7.75 1.22
N ARG A 285 -12.98 -8.72 2.14
CA ARG A 285 -11.79 -9.52 2.45
C ARG A 285 -11.97 -11.00 2.07
N ALA A 286 -12.68 -11.26 0.97
CA ALA A 286 -12.80 -12.62 0.45
C ALA A 286 -11.41 -13.22 0.17
N PRO A 287 -11.22 -14.53 0.28
CA PRO A 287 -9.94 -15.19 -0.03
C PRO A 287 -9.40 -14.79 -1.41
N VAL A 288 -10.25 -14.78 -2.44
CA VAL A 288 -9.92 -14.28 -3.78
C VAL A 288 -10.97 -13.25 -4.18
N GLU A 289 -10.50 -12.11 -4.66
CA GLU A 289 -11.32 -11.08 -5.31
C GLU A 289 -10.77 -10.78 -6.69
N ALA A 290 -11.62 -10.72 -7.70
CA ALA A 290 -11.20 -10.47 -9.07
C ALA A 290 -12.06 -9.35 -9.67
N ILE A 291 -11.40 -8.35 -10.27
CA ILE A 291 -12.04 -7.16 -10.82
C ILE A 291 -11.65 -6.99 -12.29
N SER A 292 -12.66 -7.13 -13.16
CA SER A 292 -12.54 -6.95 -14.60
C SER A 292 -12.99 -5.55 -14.99
N LEU A 293 -12.21 -4.87 -15.83
CA LEU A 293 -12.48 -3.51 -16.31
C LEU A 293 -12.82 -3.54 -17.80
N GLN A 294 -14.09 -3.31 -18.12
CA GLN A 294 -14.58 -3.36 -19.51
C GLN A 294 -13.99 -2.23 -20.36
N GLY A 295 -13.42 -2.58 -21.51
CA GLY A 295 -12.87 -1.63 -22.48
C GLY A 295 -11.55 -0.98 -22.07
N VAL A 296 -10.90 -1.49 -21.02
CA VAL A 296 -9.63 -0.94 -20.52
C VAL A 296 -8.47 -1.79 -21.02
N GLY A 297 -7.41 -1.12 -21.50
CA GLY A 297 -6.17 -1.74 -21.96
C GLY A 297 -5.18 -2.03 -20.84
N HIS A 298 -3.90 -2.28 -21.20
CA HIS A 298 -2.84 -2.63 -20.25
C HIS A 298 -2.56 -1.57 -19.19
N ASN A 299 -2.63 -0.30 -19.54
CA ASN A 299 -2.43 0.83 -18.61
C ASN A 299 -3.70 1.09 -17.81
N LEU A 300 -4.15 0.08 -17.06
CA LEU A 300 -5.43 0.12 -16.37
C LEU A 300 -5.42 0.92 -15.07
N TYR A 301 -4.25 1.17 -14.48
CA TYR A 301 -4.20 1.82 -13.17
C TYR A 301 -4.82 3.22 -13.24
N SER A 302 -5.87 3.40 -12.49
CA SER A 302 -6.60 4.66 -12.38
C SER A 302 -6.90 4.98 -10.91
N TRP A 303 -7.30 6.22 -10.68
CA TRP A 303 -7.63 6.67 -9.35
C TRP A 303 -8.79 5.88 -8.71
N GLY A 304 -8.66 5.60 -7.41
CA GLY A 304 -9.61 4.78 -6.65
C GLY A 304 -9.27 3.29 -6.62
N MET A 305 -8.34 2.82 -7.45
CA MET A 305 -7.96 1.40 -7.46
C MET A 305 -7.11 1.03 -6.25
N ALA A 306 -6.15 1.88 -5.85
CA ALA A 306 -5.38 1.65 -4.63
C ALA A 306 -6.25 1.69 -3.37
N SER A 307 -7.24 2.59 -3.32
CA SER A 307 -8.20 2.63 -2.20
C SER A 307 -8.96 1.31 -2.05
N ARG A 308 -9.36 0.67 -3.17
CA ARG A 308 -10.01 -0.65 -3.12
C ARG A 308 -9.07 -1.77 -2.70
N ALA A 309 -7.82 -1.73 -3.17
CA ALA A 309 -6.81 -2.66 -2.69
C ALA A 309 -6.55 -2.47 -1.19
N LEU A 310 -6.55 -1.23 -0.72
CA LEU A 310 -6.44 -0.90 0.70
C LEU A 310 -7.59 -1.49 1.53
N THR A 311 -8.85 -1.37 1.06
CA THR A 311 -10.03 -2.01 1.67
C THR A 311 -9.87 -3.53 1.69
N PHE A 312 -9.44 -4.13 0.59
CA PHE A 312 -9.14 -5.55 0.52
C PHE A 312 -8.05 -5.98 1.52
N PHE A 313 -7.03 -5.15 1.74
CA PHE A 313 -6.01 -5.38 2.77
C PHE A 313 -6.56 -5.22 4.19
N GLY A 314 -7.64 -4.46 4.38
CA GLY A 314 -8.21 -4.10 5.68
C GLY A 314 -7.39 -2.99 6.35
N LEU A 315 -6.91 -2.05 5.58
CA LEU A 315 -6.13 -0.89 6.06
C LEU A 315 -6.93 0.41 6.07
N ASP A 316 -8.19 0.39 5.64
CA ASP A 316 -9.10 1.54 5.55
C ASP A 316 -9.86 1.87 6.85
N GLY A 317 -9.46 1.29 7.97
CA GLY A 317 -10.02 1.58 9.29
C GLY A 317 -10.89 0.48 9.90
N ASP A 318 -11.27 -0.55 9.13
CA ASP A 318 -12.17 -1.62 9.61
C ASP A 318 -11.47 -2.76 10.39
N GLY A 319 -10.24 -2.62 10.86
CA GLY A 319 -9.56 -3.73 11.55
C GLY A 319 -8.19 -3.47 12.19
N GLY A 320 -7.73 -2.26 12.27
CA GLY A 320 -6.48 -1.94 12.97
C GLY A 320 -6.74 -1.04 14.16
N THR A 321 -6.29 -1.44 15.35
CA THR A 321 -6.30 -0.63 16.57
C THR A 321 -5.28 0.53 16.55
N GLY A 322 -4.87 1.00 15.35
CA GLY A 322 -4.19 2.27 15.22
C GLY A 322 -5.20 3.42 15.29
N PRO A 323 -4.86 4.57 15.87
CA PRO A 323 -5.74 5.71 15.80
C PRO A 323 -5.95 6.02 14.31
N GLN A 324 -7.20 5.82 13.83
CA GLN A 324 -7.65 6.46 12.60
C GLN A 324 -7.29 7.94 12.76
N PRO A 325 -6.54 8.57 11.83
CA PRO A 325 -6.48 10.01 11.85
C PRO A 325 -7.93 10.48 11.95
N PRO A 326 -8.29 11.38 12.85
CA PRO A 326 -9.65 11.85 12.92
C PRO A 326 -10.06 12.16 11.49
N ALA A 327 -11.18 11.61 11.03
CA ALA A 327 -11.78 12.02 9.77
C ALA A 327 -11.68 13.53 9.80
N GLY A 328 -10.94 14.11 8.86
CA GLY A 328 -10.74 15.57 8.87
C GLY A 328 -12.12 16.20 9.03
N PRO A 329 -12.26 17.38 9.60
CA PRO A 329 -13.57 17.98 9.87
C PRO A 329 -14.37 18.22 8.58
N CYS A 330 -14.02 17.55 7.48
CA CYS A 330 -14.62 17.73 6.17
C CYS A 330 -14.59 16.46 5.30
N GLU A 331 -15.59 16.34 4.46
CA GLU A 331 -15.68 15.41 3.34
C GLU A 331 -15.86 16.19 2.04
N VAL A 332 -15.18 15.77 0.97
CA VAL A 332 -15.31 16.42 -0.35
C VAL A 332 -15.67 15.38 -1.40
N THR A 333 -16.70 15.67 -2.18
CA THR A 333 -17.04 14.93 -3.40
C THR A 333 -16.80 15.82 -4.62
N ALA A 334 -16.18 15.27 -5.68
CA ALA A 334 -15.92 15.97 -6.91
C ALA A 334 -16.51 15.20 -8.10
N ALA A 335 -17.53 15.76 -8.72
CA ALA A 335 -18.14 15.23 -9.94
C ALA A 335 -17.67 16.02 -11.17
N VAL A 336 -17.22 15.30 -12.22
CA VAL A 336 -16.69 15.90 -13.44
C VAL A 336 -17.52 15.46 -14.64
N SER A 337 -17.95 16.43 -15.45
CA SER A 337 -18.54 16.20 -16.78
C SER A 337 -17.57 16.67 -17.84
N THR A 338 -17.22 15.82 -18.81
CA THR A 338 -16.12 16.03 -19.74
C THR A 338 -16.59 16.12 -21.21
N TRP A 339 -15.83 16.85 -22.03
CA TRP A 339 -15.92 16.87 -23.50
C TRP A 339 -14.50 16.91 -24.08
N SER A 340 -14.36 16.90 -25.40
CA SER A 340 -13.09 16.66 -26.11
C SER A 340 -11.91 17.53 -25.66
N THR A 341 -12.14 18.78 -25.21
CA THR A 341 -11.07 19.72 -24.83
C THR A 341 -11.30 20.41 -23.50
N GLY A 342 -12.37 20.03 -22.78
CA GLY A 342 -12.71 20.72 -21.53
C GLY A 342 -13.56 19.84 -20.62
N LEU A 343 -13.78 20.39 -19.42
CA LEU A 343 -14.58 19.76 -18.38
C LEU A 343 -15.28 20.81 -17.52
N THR A 344 -16.33 20.37 -16.86
CA THR A 344 -16.95 21.09 -15.73
C THR A 344 -16.82 20.20 -14.49
N ALA A 345 -16.30 20.76 -13.40
CA ALA A 345 -16.22 20.10 -12.10
C ALA A 345 -17.21 20.73 -11.12
N SER A 346 -17.95 19.91 -10.40
CA SER A 346 -18.77 20.30 -9.26
C SER A 346 -18.16 19.67 -8.00
N VAL A 347 -17.74 20.51 -7.06
CA VAL A 347 -17.07 20.09 -5.83
C VAL A 347 -17.97 20.45 -4.66
N THR A 348 -18.38 19.43 -3.89
CA THR A 348 -19.20 19.60 -2.69
C THR A 348 -18.33 19.35 -1.47
N VAL A 349 -18.28 20.32 -0.56
CA VAL A 349 -17.55 20.26 0.71
C VAL A 349 -18.55 20.16 1.84
N THR A 350 -18.48 19.07 2.60
CA THR A 350 -19.32 18.82 3.77
C THR A 350 -18.51 19.01 5.05
N ASN A 351 -19.00 19.80 5.99
CA ASN A 351 -18.42 19.89 7.33
C ASN A 351 -18.89 18.67 8.16
N THR A 352 -17.99 17.72 8.36
CA THR A 352 -18.22 16.50 9.18
C THR A 352 -17.81 16.71 10.64
N GLY A 353 -17.27 17.90 10.98
CA GLY A 353 -16.91 18.27 12.34
C GLY A 353 -18.12 18.69 13.19
N THR A 354 -17.85 18.97 14.46
CA THR A 354 -18.89 19.37 15.43
C THR A 354 -19.01 20.90 15.60
N SER A 355 -18.14 21.67 14.95
CA SER A 355 -18.11 23.15 15.01
C SER A 355 -18.31 23.75 13.61
N PRO A 356 -18.96 24.94 13.50
CA PRO A 356 -19.07 25.64 12.22
C PRO A 356 -17.69 25.99 11.66
N VAL A 357 -17.49 25.80 10.36
CA VAL A 357 -16.34 26.32 9.62
C VAL A 357 -16.71 27.71 9.12
N ASN A 358 -15.99 28.73 9.58
CA ASN A 358 -16.21 30.14 9.20
C ASN A 358 -15.00 30.64 8.38
N GLY A 359 -15.25 31.17 7.21
CA GLY A 359 -14.18 31.62 6.33
C GLY A 359 -13.36 30.44 5.78
N TRP A 360 -13.98 29.61 4.93
CA TRP A 360 -13.31 28.42 4.42
C TRP A 360 -12.39 28.69 3.23
N LYS A 361 -11.29 27.94 3.20
CA LYS A 361 -10.36 27.82 2.07
C LYS A 361 -10.21 26.32 1.76
N LEU A 362 -10.48 25.97 0.52
CA LEU A 362 -10.30 24.60 0.02
C LEU A 362 -9.08 24.57 -0.90
N ASP A 363 -8.05 23.84 -0.49
CA ASP A 363 -6.86 23.61 -1.30
C ASP A 363 -6.97 22.27 -2.01
N PHE A 364 -6.58 22.24 -3.30
CA PHE A 364 -6.52 21.03 -4.12
C PHE A 364 -5.54 21.20 -5.28
N THR A 365 -5.12 20.11 -5.89
CA THR A 365 -4.24 20.15 -7.06
C THR A 365 -5.00 19.68 -8.30
N LEU A 366 -4.99 20.51 -9.33
CA LEU A 366 -5.53 20.15 -10.64
C LEU A 366 -4.65 19.07 -11.28
N PRO A 367 -5.24 18.04 -11.91
CA PRO A 367 -4.51 17.12 -12.76
C PRO A 367 -3.67 17.85 -13.82
N ALA A 368 -2.50 17.27 -14.13
CA ALA A 368 -1.58 17.87 -15.11
C ALA A 368 -2.28 18.10 -16.47
N GLY A 369 -2.05 19.28 -17.06
CA GLY A 369 -2.66 19.65 -18.32
C GLY A 369 -4.05 20.28 -18.22
N GLN A 370 -4.61 20.43 -17.02
CA GLN A 370 -5.85 21.17 -16.79
C GLN A 370 -5.59 22.65 -16.50
N THR A 371 -6.46 23.51 -17.02
CA THR A 371 -6.44 24.98 -16.78
C THR A 371 -7.85 25.47 -16.52
N ILE A 372 -8.12 26.02 -15.34
CA ILE A 372 -9.42 26.64 -14.99
C ILE A 372 -9.65 27.87 -15.88
N THR A 373 -10.75 27.86 -16.59
CA THR A 373 -11.19 29.00 -17.44
C THR A 373 -12.21 29.86 -16.73
N ASN A 374 -13.07 29.28 -15.93
CA ASN A 374 -14.10 29.94 -15.16
C ASN A 374 -14.36 29.19 -13.84
N GLY A 375 -14.83 29.89 -12.79
CA GLY A 375 -15.21 29.30 -11.52
C GLY A 375 -16.41 30.01 -10.91
N TRP A 376 -17.15 29.32 -10.04
CA TRP A 376 -18.32 29.89 -9.34
C TRP A 376 -18.38 29.37 -7.89
N ASN A 377 -19.07 30.14 -7.06
CA ASN A 377 -19.26 29.92 -5.62
C ASN A 377 -17.97 29.95 -4.79
N ALA A 378 -16.83 30.34 -5.39
CA ALA A 378 -15.55 30.54 -4.72
C ALA A 378 -14.65 31.47 -5.57
N ASP A 379 -13.68 32.10 -4.93
CA ASP A 379 -12.58 32.79 -5.57
C ASP A 379 -11.37 31.88 -5.70
N TYR A 380 -10.85 31.68 -6.92
CA TYR A 380 -9.77 30.75 -7.21
C TYR A 380 -8.43 31.49 -7.33
N SER A 381 -7.46 31.17 -6.48
CA SER A 381 -6.15 31.85 -6.42
C SER A 381 -5.19 31.50 -7.54
N ALA A 382 -5.36 30.30 -8.12
CA ALA A 382 -4.57 29.81 -9.25
C ALA A 382 -5.49 29.11 -10.26
N ARG A 383 -5.02 28.95 -11.49
CA ARG A 383 -5.78 28.32 -12.58
C ARG A 383 -5.17 27.00 -13.05
N THR A 384 -3.97 26.67 -12.58
CA THR A 384 -3.23 25.42 -12.91
C THR A 384 -2.49 24.92 -11.69
N GLY A 385 -2.23 23.64 -11.61
CA GLY A 385 -1.47 23.02 -10.51
C GLY A 385 -2.19 23.15 -9.16
N ALA A 386 -1.48 23.60 -8.14
CA ALA A 386 -2.07 23.81 -6.81
C ALA A 386 -3.01 25.02 -6.81
N VAL A 387 -4.25 24.80 -6.40
CA VAL A 387 -5.34 25.79 -6.39
C VAL A 387 -5.87 25.95 -4.98
N THR A 388 -6.09 27.19 -4.55
CA THR A 388 -6.89 27.52 -3.37
C THR A 388 -8.21 28.15 -3.81
N ALA A 389 -9.33 27.54 -3.47
CA ALA A 389 -10.67 28.11 -3.61
C ALA A 389 -11.09 28.72 -2.27
N THR A 390 -11.34 30.02 -2.25
CA THR A 390 -11.77 30.76 -1.04
C THR A 390 -13.27 31.03 -1.13
N ASN A 391 -13.98 30.95 -0.01
CA ASN A 391 -15.42 31.22 0.05
C ASN A 391 -15.82 32.59 -0.53
N ALA A 392 -16.98 32.63 -1.14
CA ALA A 392 -17.67 33.91 -1.41
C ALA A 392 -18.35 34.42 -0.11
N ALA A 393 -18.68 35.70 -0.08
CA ALA A 393 -19.27 36.35 1.12
C ALA A 393 -20.57 35.66 1.59
N TYR A 394 -21.37 35.13 0.66
CA TYR A 394 -22.69 34.55 0.97
C TYR A 394 -22.62 33.08 1.42
N ASN A 395 -21.48 32.38 1.25
CA ASN A 395 -21.31 30.98 1.61
C ASN A 395 -20.13 30.71 2.56
N ALA A 396 -19.71 31.78 3.28
CA ALA A 396 -18.51 31.73 4.13
C ALA A 396 -18.62 30.79 5.33
N THR A 397 -19.82 30.36 5.72
CA THR A 397 -20.04 29.46 6.87
C THR A 397 -20.61 28.13 6.44
N ILE A 398 -19.98 27.04 6.91
CA ILE A 398 -20.49 25.67 6.76
C ILE A 398 -20.80 25.15 8.15
N ALA A 399 -22.08 25.05 8.51
CA ALA A 399 -22.51 24.50 9.80
C ALA A 399 -22.15 22.99 9.91
N PRO A 400 -22.07 22.42 11.13
CA PRO A 400 -21.89 20.98 11.30
C PRO A 400 -22.95 20.19 10.52
N GLY A 401 -22.50 19.19 9.73
CA GLY A 401 -23.34 18.37 8.87
C GLY A 401 -23.85 19.07 7.59
N ALA A 402 -23.59 20.35 7.41
CA ALA A 402 -23.97 21.09 6.20
C ALA A 402 -22.88 21.02 5.12
N SER A 403 -23.29 21.31 3.87
CA SER A 403 -22.41 21.31 2.71
C SER A 403 -22.45 22.62 1.95
N VAL A 404 -21.37 22.94 1.25
CA VAL A 404 -21.28 24.01 0.25
C VAL A 404 -20.81 23.39 -1.05
N THR A 405 -21.40 23.84 -2.17
CA THR A 405 -20.97 23.42 -3.50
C THR A 405 -20.33 24.57 -4.25
N LEU A 406 -19.12 24.35 -4.74
CA LEU A 406 -18.41 25.24 -5.65
C LEU A 406 -18.12 24.49 -6.95
N GLY A 407 -17.71 25.20 -7.99
CA GLY A 407 -17.37 24.52 -9.23
C GLY A 407 -16.52 25.36 -10.15
N TYR A 408 -15.98 24.69 -11.15
CA TYR A 408 -15.17 25.35 -12.16
C TYR A 408 -15.33 24.67 -13.53
N GLN A 409 -15.01 25.44 -14.54
CA GLN A 409 -14.82 24.99 -15.91
C GLN A 409 -13.33 25.00 -16.23
N ALA A 410 -12.82 23.98 -16.86
CA ALA A 410 -11.42 23.90 -17.25
C ALA A 410 -11.24 23.33 -18.66
N THR A 411 -10.15 23.72 -19.30
CA THR A 411 -9.61 23.03 -20.48
C THR A 411 -8.65 21.94 -20.03
N HIS A 412 -8.42 20.92 -20.88
CA HIS A 412 -7.43 19.88 -20.63
C HIS A 412 -6.71 19.46 -21.93
N THR A 413 -5.49 18.93 -21.78
CA THR A 413 -4.66 18.39 -22.86
C THR A 413 -4.66 16.86 -22.88
N GLY A 414 -5.83 16.24 -22.60
CA GLY A 414 -6.03 14.78 -22.57
C GLY A 414 -6.35 14.23 -21.20
N ASN A 415 -6.00 14.89 -20.07
CA ASN A 415 -6.35 14.46 -18.73
C ASN A 415 -7.58 15.20 -18.20
N SER A 416 -8.73 14.55 -18.14
CA SER A 416 -9.99 15.07 -17.65
C SER A 416 -10.39 14.56 -16.26
N ALA A 417 -9.46 13.97 -15.50
CA ALA A 417 -9.74 13.44 -14.16
C ALA A 417 -10.18 14.52 -13.17
N ALA A 418 -10.91 14.13 -12.13
CA ALA A 418 -11.23 15.00 -11.00
C ALA A 418 -9.97 15.28 -10.16
N PRO A 419 -9.89 16.41 -9.45
CA PRO A 419 -8.94 16.60 -8.36
C PRO A 419 -9.23 15.60 -7.23
N THR A 420 -8.23 15.24 -6.45
CA THR A 420 -8.31 14.05 -5.61
C THR A 420 -7.82 14.24 -4.17
N ALA A 421 -7.00 15.25 -3.92
CA ALA A 421 -6.56 15.60 -2.58
C ALA A 421 -7.11 16.97 -2.24
N PHE A 422 -7.86 17.05 -1.15
CA PHE A 422 -8.47 18.28 -0.68
C PHE A 422 -8.08 18.56 0.77
N SER A 423 -7.81 19.82 1.09
CA SER A 423 -7.73 20.24 2.48
C SER A 423 -8.60 21.48 2.72
N LEU A 424 -9.32 21.49 3.83
CA LEU A 424 -10.17 22.60 4.26
C LEU A 424 -9.48 23.31 5.42
N ASN A 425 -9.12 24.58 5.21
CA ASN A 425 -8.38 25.39 6.18
C ASN A 425 -7.10 24.67 6.70
N GLY A 426 -6.38 23.96 5.81
CA GLY A 426 -5.18 23.22 6.13
C GLY A 426 -5.40 21.83 6.75
N SER A 427 -6.65 21.42 7.02
CA SER A 427 -6.98 20.08 7.48
C SER A 427 -7.41 19.20 6.31
N ALA A 428 -6.80 18.02 6.15
CA ALA A 428 -7.15 17.09 5.07
C ALA A 428 -8.63 16.66 5.17
N CYS A 429 -9.34 16.66 4.05
CA CYS A 429 -10.71 16.17 3.95
C CYS A 429 -10.76 14.71 3.50
N ALA A 430 -11.78 13.98 3.97
CA ALA A 430 -12.17 12.74 3.32
C ALA A 430 -12.63 13.04 1.88
N VAL A 431 -12.37 12.11 0.95
CA VAL A 431 -12.88 12.18 -0.43
C VAL A 431 -13.96 11.11 -0.55
N GLY A 432 -15.19 11.54 -0.84
CA GLY A 432 -16.35 10.68 -0.98
C GLY A 432 -16.56 10.19 -2.41
#